data_bafef42496a25590e84e7d3d0f8a70d5
#
_entry.id   bafef42496a25590e84e7d3d0f8a70d5
#
_cell.length_a   1.000
_cell.length_b   1.000
_cell.length_c   1.000
_cell.angle_alpha   90.00
_cell.angle_beta   90.00
_cell.angle_gamma   90.00
#
_symmetry.space_group_name_H-M   'P 1'
#
loop_
_entity.id
_entity.type
_entity.pdbx_description
1 polymer ?
#
loop_
_entity_poly.entity_id
_entity_poly.type
_entity_poly.pdbx_seq_one_letter_code
_entity_poly.pdbx_strand_id
1 'polypeptide(L)'
;MATQRRRDFPWRRFCIDCMCVIAAVWLTGCASIEPPTGSSAPAASASPATFFTLRGRISVRVGDKIELGQIRWARLPDEERLELFTPFGSQVAELVRVTGGGVTLRRDHETLTAKSIGELTSSVLGVPLDMDAIATWTQGIGLREDESIEQRLGNGDIWQVTVERLQTRGPHQFASRLSALSGDTVVRLVIDEWQAQ
;
A
#
# COMPACT_ATOMS: atom_id res chain seq x y z
N MET A 1 -30.07 59.81 7.99
CA MET A 1 -29.63 60.82 6.99
C MET A 1 -28.11 60.83 6.98
N ALA A 2 -27.48 60.18 6.06
CA ALA A 2 -26.05 60.31 5.80
C ALA A 2 -25.81 59.98 4.34
N THR A 3 -25.48 60.96 3.58
CA THR A 3 -25.30 61.04 2.13
C THR A 3 -24.04 60.33 1.69
N GLN A 4 -24.19 59.38 0.78
CA GLN A 4 -23.12 58.62 0.15
C GLN A 4 -22.57 59.43 -1.05
N ARG A 5 -21.38 59.96 -0.93
CA ARG A 5 -20.63 60.66 -2.02
C ARG A 5 -19.98 59.58 -2.91
N ARG A 6 -20.48 59.45 -4.12
CA ARG A 6 -19.76 58.79 -5.23
C ARG A 6 -18.58 59.71 -5.65
N ARG A 7 -17.39 59.11 -5.69
CA ARG A 7 -16.22 59.69 -6.35
C ARG A 7 -16.10 59.06 -7.72
N ASP A 8 -16.52 59.80 -8.72
CA ASP A 8 -16.27 59.47 -10.12
C ASP A 8 -14.80 59.79 -10.42
N PHE A 9 -14.05 58.79 -10.91
CA PHE A 9 -12.66 58.94 -11.31
C PHE A 9 -12.59 58.88 -12.83
N PRO A 10 -12.18 59.92 -13.54
CA PRO A 10 -12.20 60.02 -15.00
C PRO A 10 -10.91 59.42 -15.60
N TRP A 11 -10.93 58.21 -16.02
CA TRP A 11 -9.88 57.59 -16.85
C TRP A 11 -10.41 57.29 -18.26
N ARG A 12 -10.87 58.29 -18.95
CA ARG A 12 -11.13 58.22 -20.41
C ARG A 12 -10.41 59.42 -21.04
N ARG A 13 -9.14 59.24 -21.43
CA ARG A 13 -8.44 60.03 -22.44
C ARG A 13 -6.92 59.87 -22.28
N PHE A 14 -6.39 58.72 -22.60
CA PHE A 14 -4.97 58.52 -22.95
C PHE A 14 -4.81 57.12 -23.50
N CYS A 15 -5.02 56.87 -24.78
CA CYS A 15 -4.56 55.76 -25.57
C CYS A 15 -5.13 55.80 -26.98
N ILE A 16 -4.87 56.89 -27.74
CA ILE A 16 -5.18 56.91 -29.18
C ILE A 16 -3.93 57.19 -30.05
N ASP A 17 -2.74 57.32 -29.49
CA ASP A 17 -1.54 57.64 -30.30
C ASP A 17 -0.37 56.68 -30.19
N CYS A 18 -0.60 55.40 -29.89
CA CYS A 18 0.48 54.35 -29.89
C CYS A 18 0.14 53.09 -30.70
N MET A 19 -0.67 53.25 -31.74
CA MET A 19 -1.19 52.10 -32.52
C MET A 19 -0.74 52.11 -33.97
N CYS A 20 0.52 52.40 -34.26
CA CYS A 20 1.02 52.31 -35.63
C CYS A 20 2.45 51.79 -35.84
N VAL A 21 3.15 51.26 -34.86
CA VAL A 21 4.55 50.78 -35.09
C VAL A 21 4.84 49.31 -34.71
N ILE A 22 3.86 48.53 -34.27
CA ILE A 22 4.11 47.09 -33.94
C ILE A 22 3.24 46.18 -34.80
N ALA A 23 3.34 46.33 -36.13
CA ALA A 23 2.66 45.45 -37.09
C ALA A 23 3.64 44.79 -38.04
N ALA A 24 4.81 44.34 -37.60
CA ALA A 24 5.75 43.66 -38.48
C ALA A 24 6.75 42.71 -37.79
N VAL A 25 6.35 41.87 -36.81
CA VAL A 25 7.20 40.72 -36.35
C VAL A 25 6.31 39.57 -35.80
N TRP A 26 5.30 39.14 -36.50
CA TRP A 26 4.57 37.93 -36.11
C TRP A 26 4.52 36.89 -37.23
N LEU A 27 5.67 36.49 -37.72
CA LEU A 27 5.77 35.36 -38.65
C LEU A 27 7.10 34.64 -38.41
N THR A 28 7.23 33.89 -37.32
CA THR A 28 8.12 32.72 -37.28
C THR A 28 7.85 31.94 -35.99
N GLY A 29 7.47 30.69 -36.13
CA GLY A 29 7.66 29.70 -35.07
C GLY A 29 6.37 29.11 -34.50
N CYS A 30 5.59 28.38 -35.33
CA CYS A 30 4.88 27.23 -34.79
C CYS A 30 5.93 26.18 -34.39
N ALA A 31 6.49 26.29 -33.22
CA ALA A 31 7.11 25.16 -32.56
C ALA A 31 5.95 24.28 -32.06
N SER A 32 5.67 23.21 -32.78
CA SER A 32 4.85 22.11 -32.27
C SER A 32 5.54 21.62 -31.00
N ILE A 33 5.00 22.01 -29.85
CA ILE A 33 5.32 21.33 -28.58
C ILE A 33 4.61 19.99 -28.73
N GLU A 34 5.33 19.00 -29.22
CA GLU A 34 4.94 17.61 -29.00
C GLU A 34 4.84 17.46 -27.49
N PRO A 35 3.65 17.05 -26.97
CA PRO A 35 3.58 16.68 -25.57
C PRO A 35 4.63 15.57 -25.42
N PRO A 36 5.45 15.58 -24.34
CA PRO A 36 6.37 14.50 -24.11
C PRO A 36 5.54 13.23 -24.11
N THR A 37 5.73 12.43 -25.16
CA THR A 37 5.23 11.07 -25.22
C THR A 37 5.77 10.46 -23.94
N GLY A 38 4.89 10.28 -22.97
CA GLY A 38 5.25 9.66 -21.69
C GLY A 38 5.92 8.35 -22.04
N SER A 39 7.24 8.38 -22.04
CA SER A 39 8.03 7.20 -21.96
C SER A 39 7.59 6.57 -20.63
N SER A 40 6.64 5.64 -20.73
CA SER A 40 6.41 4.69 -19.65
C SER A 40 7.75 4.01 -19.50
N ALA A 41 8.57 4.57 -18.60
CA ALA A 41 9.77 3.87 -18.16
C ALA A 41 9.31 2.46 -17.84
N PRO A 42 9.93 1.41 -18.42
CA PRO A 42 9.57 0.06 -18.05
C PRO A 42 9.64 0.02 -16.55
N ALA A 43 8.53 -0.38 -15.91
CA ALA A 43 8.48 -0.52 -14.47
C ALA A 43 9.73 -1.31 -14.10
N ALA A 44 10.68 -0.65 -13.47
CA ALA A 44 11.93 -1.28 -13.07
C ALA A 44 11.49 -2.53 -12.33
N SER A 45 11.90 -3.71 -12.83
CA SER A 45 11.51 -4.98 -12.23
C SER A 45 12.03 -4.94 -10.81
N ALA A 46 11.16 -4.56 -9.87
CA ALA A 46 11.53 -4.45 -8.47
C ALA A 46 11.99 -5.84 -8.02
N SER A 47 13.21 -5.92 -7.52
CA SER A 47 13.74 -7.18 -7.01
C SER A 47 13.00 -7.53 -5.72
N PRO A 48 12.44 -8.75 -5.61
CA PRO A 48 11.80 -9.17 -4.36
C PRO A 48 12.84 -9.19 -3.23
N ALA A 49 12.46 -8.66 -2.07
CA ALA A 49 13.27 -8.80 -0.88
C ALA A 49 12.95 -10.13 -0.20
N THR A 50 13.95 -10.98 -0.05
CA THR A 50 13.80 -12.26 0.65
C THR A 50 13.54 -12.02 2.13
N PHE A 51 14.21 -11.02 2.70
CA PHE A 51 14.11 -10.64 4.10
C PHE A 51 13.67 -9.18 4.21
N PHE A 52 12.78 -8.92 5.16
CA PHE A 52 12.22 -7.58 5.37
C PHE A 52 11.68 -7.41 6.78
N THR A 53 11.51 -6.17 7.16
CA THR A 53 10.69 -5.79 8.32
C THR A 53 9.58 -4.86 7.86
N LEU A 54 8.39 -4.99 8.49
CA LEU A 54 7.31 -4.07 8.28
C LEU A 54 6.56 -3.76 9.57
N ARG A 55 5.92 -2.60 9.60
CA ARG A 55 4.95 -2.19 10.60
C ARG A 55 3.70 -1.68 9.89
N GLY A 56 2.56 -1.93 10.49
CA GLY A 56 1.31 -1.51 9.90
C GLY A 56 0.09 -1.88 10.73
N ARG A 57 -1.04 -1.87 10.06
CA ARG A 57 -2.34 -2.19 10.63
C ARG A 57 -2.96 -3.31 9.83
N ILE A 58 -3.53 -4.27 10.52
CA ILE A 58 -4.20 -5.42 9.92
C ILE A 58 -5.66 -5.46 10.35
N SER A 59 -6.53 -5.84 9.43
CA SER A 59 -7.90 -6.21 9.69
C SER A 59 -8.17 -7.56 9.07
N VAL A 60 -8.69 -8.50 9.85
CA VAL A 60 -9.15 -9.81 9.38
C VAL A 60 -10.64 -9.90 9.68
N ARG A 61 -11.45 -10.06 8.66
CA ARG A 61 -12.89 -10.32 8.79
C ARG A 61 -13.18 -11.74 8.34
N VAL A 62 -13.89 -12.49 9.15
CA VAL A 62 -14.41 -13.84 8.84
C VAL A 62 -15.90 -13.85 9.15
N GLY A 63 -16.73 -13.88 8.11
CA GLY A 63 -18.15 -13.66 8.24
C GLY A 63 -18.44 -12.32 8.90
N ASP A 64 -19.13 -12.33 10.06
CA ASP A 64 -19.51 -11.14 10.82
C ASP A 64 -18.46 -10.72 11.86
N LYS A 65 -17.43 -11.53 12.09
CA LYS A 65 -16.36 -11.23 13.05
C LYS A 65 -15.27 -10.40 12.41
N ILE A 66 -14.85 -9.33 13.09
CA ILE A 66 -13.75 -8.47 12.65
C ILE A 66 -12.72 -8.37 13.78
N GLU A 67 -11.48 -8.70 13.45
CA GLU A 67 -10.32 -8.51 14.30
C GLU A 67 -9.47 -7.38 13.73
N LEU A 68 -9.11 -6.42 14.56
CA LEU A 68 -8.32 -5.24 14.20
C LEU A 68 -7.10 -5.17 15.09
N GLY A 69 -5.95 -4.84 14.51
CA GLY A 69 -4.73 -4.68 15.28
C GLY A 69 -3.64 -3.94 14.53
N GLN A 70 -2.59 -3.64 15.28
CA GLN A 70 -1.31 -3.24 14.70
C GLN A 70 -0.45 -4.49 14.54
N ILE A 71 0.41 -4.48 13.52
CA ILE A 71 1.29 -5.59 13.18
C ILE A 71 2.73 -5.09 13.11
N ARG A 72 3.65 -5.88 13.67
CA ARG A 72 5.07 -5.84 13.35
C ARG A 72 5.46 -7.19 12.80
N TRP A 73 6.12 -7.19 11.68
CA TRP A 73 6.53 -8.42 11.03
C TRP A 73 7.99 -8.31 10.60
N ALA A 74 8.80 -9.23 11.06
CA ALA A 74 10.18 -9.39 10.69
C ALA A 74 10.36 -10.76 10.05
N ARG A 75 10.80 -10.79 8.80
CA ARG A 75 11.24 -12.00 8.11
C ARG A 75 12.75 -11.91 7.95
N LEU A 76 13.47 -12.72 8.68
CA LEU A 76 14.92 -12.78 8.76
C LEU A 76 15.41 -14.16 8.27
N PRO A 77 16.72 -14.36 8.02
CA PRO A 77 17.25 -15.62 7.52
C PRO A 77 16.91 -16.84 8.37
N ASP A 78 16.96 -16.70 9.67
CA ASP A 78 16.82 -17.82 10.62
C ASP A 78 15.46 -17.85 11.32
N GLU A 79 14.74 -16.72 11.31
CA GLU A 79 13.51 -16.55 12.06
C GLU A 79 12.51 -15.64 11.33
N GLU A 80 11.24 -15.99 11.39
CA GLU A 80 10.14 -15.12 11.06
C GLU A 80 9.30 -14.86 12.30
N ARG A 81 9.10 -13.57 12.61
CA ARG A 81 8.39 -13.10 13.80
C ARG A 81 7.29 -12.15 13.41
N LEU A 82 6.08 -12.47 13.86
CA LEU A 82 4.91 -11.64 13.68
C LEU A 82 4.33 -11.31 15.05
N GLU A 83 4.27 -10.04 15.37
CA GLU A 83 3.71 -9.52 16.61
C GLU A 83 2.41 -8.76 16.30
N LEU A 84 1.36 -9.06 17.06
CA LEU A 84 0.07 -8.38 16.99
C LEU A 84 -0.16 -7.56 18.26
N PHE A 85 -0.64 -6.34 18.07
CA PHE A 85 -0.95 -5.42 19.14
C PHE A 85 -2.39 -4.94 19.03
N THR A 86 -3.01 -4.63 20.15
CA THR A 86 -4.26 -3.87 20.15
C THR A 86 -4.05 -2.51 19.48
N PRO A 87 -5.12 -1.81 19.07
CA PRO A 87 -5.00 -0.41 18.63
C PRO A 87 -4.35 0.52 19.65
N PHE A 88 -4.36 0.17 20.92
CA PHE A 88 -3.74 0.92 22.03
C PHE A 88 -2.28 0.54 22.29
N GLY A 89 -1.71 -0.41 21.53
CA GLY A 89 -0.30 -0.79 21.59
C GLY A 89 0.04 -1.92 22.57
N SER A 90 -0.94 -2.56 23.22
CA SER A 90 -0.69 -3.75 24.04
C SER A 90 -0.49 -4.96 23.13
N GLN A 91 0.60 -5.70 23.33
CA GLN A 91 0.85 -6.96 22.59
C GLN A 91 -0.16 -8.02 23.01
N VAL A 92 -0.84 -8.62 22.05
CA VAL A 92 -1.87 -9.66 22.27
C VAL A 92 -1.46 -11.01 21.74
N ALA A 93 -0.56 -11.04 20.77
CA ALA A 93 -0.05 -12.29 20.21
C ALA A 93 1.36 -12.12 19.63
N GLU A 94 2.12 -13.19 19.65
CA GLU A 94 3.41 -13.31 18.98
C GLU A 94 3.49 -14.67 18.29
N LEU A 95 3.71 -14.66 16.99
CA LEU A 95 3.95 -15.86 16.20
C LEU A 95 5.43 -15.89 15.80
N VAL A 96 6.09 -16.99 16.04
CA VAL A 96 7.49 -17.22 15.67
C VAL A 96 7.61 -18.52 14.89
N ARG A 97 8.23 -18.41 13.71
CA ARG A 97 8.64 -19.55 12.88
C ARG A 97 10.16 -19.55 12.79
N VAL A 98 10.81 -20.63 13.18
CA VAL A 98 12.25 -20.81 13.06
C VAL A 98 12.53 -21.69 11.82
N THR A 99 13.54 -21.34 11.04
CA THR A 99 13.95 -22.10 9.85
C THR A 99 14.31 -23.53 10.24
N GLY A 100 13.66 -24.52 9.60
CA GLY A 100 13.81 -25.93 9.93
C GLY A 100 13.12 -26.39 11.23
N GLY A 101 12.42 -25.48 11.92
CA GLY A 101 11.67 -25.73 13.13
C GLY A 101 10.16 -25.67 12.92
N GLY A 102 9.42 -25.74 14.03
CA GLY A 102 7.98 -25.54 14.06
C GLY A 102 7.60 -24.07 14.17
N VAL A 103 6.30 -23.85 14.29
CA VAL A 103 5.69 -22.55 14.51
C VAL A 103 5.14 -22.50 15.94
N THR A 104 5.41 -21.40 16.64
CA THR A 104 4.91 -21.14 17.97
C THR A 104 4.08 -19.87 17.97
N LEU A 105 2.88 -19.93 18.52
CA LEU A 105 2.04 -18.77 18.82
C LEU A 105 1.96 -18.60 20.35
N ARG A 106 2.33 -17.43 20.82
CA ARG A 106 2.07 -16.98 22.19
C ARG A 106 0.91 -16.01 22.18
N ARG A 107 -0.10 -16.30 22.97
CA ARG A 107 -1.28 -15.46 23.14
C ARG A 107 -1.69 -15.46 24.61
N ASP A 108 -1.79 -14.29 25.21
CA ASP A 108 -2.08 -14.15 26.64
C ASP A 108 -1.09 -14.96 27.50
N HIS A 109 -1.57 -16.04 28.14
CA HIS A 109 -0.77 -16.97 28.95
C HIS A 109 -0.62 -18.34 28.29
N GLU A 110 -1.08 -18.49 27.05
CA GLU A 110 -1.04 -19.76 26.32
C GLU A 110 0.09 -19.76 25.28
N THR A 111 0.67 -20.93 25.08
CA THR A 111 1.62 -21.18 24.01
C THR A 111 1.11 -22.37 23.20
N LEU A 112 0.83 -22.12 21.93
CA LEU A 112 0.41 -23.10 20.96
C LEU A 112 1.55 -23.40 20.00
N THR A 113 1.74 -24.63 19.62
CA THR A 113 2.73 -25.06 18.63
C THR A 113 2.06 -25.84 17.51
N ALA A 114 2.54 -25.65 16.29
CA ALA A 114 2.05 -26.34 15.12
C ALA A 114 3.19 -26.62 14.12
N LYS A 115 2.92 -27.44 13.12
CA LYS A 115 3.89 -27.71 12.05
C LYS A 115 3.97 -26.57 11.04
N SER A 116 2.88 -25.83 10.87
CA SER A 116 2.77 -24.74 9.93
C SER A 116 1.96 -23.56 10.48
N ILE A 117 2.16 -22.38 9.91
CA ILE A 117 1.38 -21.18 10.25
C ILE A 117 -0.09 -21.38 9.87
N GLY A 118 -0.37 -22.01 8.71
CA GLY A 118 -1.73 -22.28 8.27
C GLY A 118 -2.51 -23.15 9.25
N GLU A 119 -1.87 -24.20 9.80
CA GLU A 119 -2.48 -25.05 10.84
C GLU A 119 -2.81 -24.22 12.09
N LEU A 120 -1.88 -23.37 12.51
CA LEU A 120 -2.05 -22.55 13.70
C LEU A 120 -3.14 -21.50 13.53
N THR A 121 -3.15 -20.78 12.41
CA THR A 121 -4.16 -19.75 12.13
C THR A 121 -5.54 -20.36 11.92
N SER A 122 -5.62 -21.55 11.33
CA SER A 122 -6.87 -22.30 11.22
C SER A 122 -7.46 -22.62 12.60
N SER A 123 -6.62 -23.02 13.57
CA SER A 123 -7.09 -23.36 14.92
C SER A 123 -7.55 -22.13 15.72
N VAL A 124 -6.96 -20.95 15.47
CA VAL A 124 -7.22 -19.72 16.23
C VAL A 124 -8.24 -18.81 15.55
N LEU A 125 -8.12 -18.66 14.23
CA LEU A 125 -8.96 -17.75 13.43
C LEU A 125 -10.07 -18.50 12.65
N GLY A 126 -10.01 -19.83 12.58
CA GLY A 126 -10.89 -20.65 11.75
C GLY A 126 -10.52 -20.66 10.27
N VAL A 127 -9.44 -19.99 9.88
CA VAL A 127 -8.98 -19.86 8.49
C VAL A 127 -7.47 -20.07 8.41
N PRO A 128 -6.98 -20.96 7.51
CA PRO A 128 -5.55 -21.12 7.28
C PRO A 128 -5.01 -19.91 6.50
N LEU A 129 -4.13 -19.12 7.11
CA LEU A 129 -3.44 -18.03 6.44
C LEU A 129 -2.09 -18.49 5.92
N ASP A 130 -1.84 -18.24 4.65
CA ASP A 130 -0.54 -18.50 4.01
C ASP A 130 0.34 -17.23 4.12
N MET A 131 1.25 -17.22 5.10
CA MET A 131 2.13 -16.08 5.33
C MET A 131 3.15 -15.87 4.22
N ASP A 132 3.52 -16.90 3.47
CA ASP A 132 4.43 -16.75 2.34
C ASP A 132 3.72 -16.05 1.17
N ALA A 133 2.46 -16.36 0.94
CA ALA A 133 1.62 -15.64 0.00
C ALA A 133 1.43 -14.16 0.43
N ILE A 134 1.08 -13.92 1.70
CA ILE A 134 0.92 -12.56 2.23
C ILE A 134 2.24 -11.78 2.10
N ALA A 135 3.39 -12.39 2.37
CA ALA A 135 4.69 -11.76 2.19
C ALA A 135 4.95 -11.37 0.73
N THR A 136 4.54 -12.19 -0.22
CA THR A 136 4.62 -11.88 -1.65
C THR A 136 3.70 -10.71 -2.02
N TRP A 137 2.48 -10.70 -1.50
CA TRP A 137 1.52 -9.61 -1.74
C TRP A 137 2.01 -8.27 -1.15
N THR A 138 2.62 -8.31 0.05
CA THR A 138 3.16 -7.08 0.66
C THR A 138 4.28 -6.45 -0.16
N GLN A 139 4.97 -7.22 -0.99
CA GLN A 139 6.00 -6.71 -1.89
C GLN A 139 5.43 -6.23 -3.24
N GLY A 140 4.14 -6.43 -3.49
CA GLY A 140 3.49 -6.00 -4.74
C GLY A 140 4.07 -6.67 -5.99
N ILE A 141 4.66 -7.86 -5.86
CA ILE A 141 5.30 -8.57 -6.97
C ILE A 141 4.24 -9.01 -7.99
N GLY A 142 4.39 -8.53 -9.22
CA GLY A 142 3.46 -8.83 -10.30
C GLY A 142 2.10 -8.15 -10.17
N LEU A 143 1.95 -7.21 -9.23
CA LEU A 143 0.73 -6.48 -8.95
C LEU A 143 0.86 -5.02 -9.39
N ARG A 144 -0.24 -4.42 -9.81
CA ARG A 144 -0.36 -2.99 -10.14
C ARG A 144 -1.37 -2.34 -9.19
N GLU A 145 -1.27 -1.01 -9.03
CA GLU A 145 -2.29 -0.27 -8.28
C GLU A 145 -3.66 -0.44 -8.93
N ASP A 146 -4.68 -0.61 -8.08
CA ASP A 146 -6.09 -0.78 -8.43
C ASP A 146 -6.37 -2.02 -9.33
N GLU A 147 -5.40 -2.94 -9.43
CA GLU A 147 -5.58 -4.22 -10.12
C GLU A 147 -5.86 -5.33 -9.12
N SER A 148 -6.83 -6.18 -9.46
CA SER A 148 -7.13 -7.40 -8.69
C SER A 148 -6.66 -8.61 -9.47
N ILE A 149 -5.94 -9.50 -8.79
CA ILE A 149 -5.54 -10.79 -9.34
C ILE A 149 -6.14 -11.93 -8.54
N GLU A 150 -6.40 -13.05 -9.20
CA GLU A 150 -6.73 -14.30 -8.52
C GLU A 150 -5.47 -15.12 -8.30
N GLN A 151 -5.27 -15.57 -7.08
CA GLN A 151 -4.17 -16.46 -6.72
C GLN A 151 -4.70 -17.70 -5.99
N ARG A 152 -4.35 -18.87 -6.52
CA ARG A 152 -4.61 -20.14 -5.85
C ARG A 152 -3.43 -20.45 -4.93
N LEU A 153 -3.71 -20.70 -3.67
CA LEU A 153 -2.71 -21.11 -2.69
C LEU A 153 -2.52 -22.63 -2.65
N GLY A 154 -1.45 -23.07 -1.99
CA GLY A 154 -1.09 -24.49 -1.90
C GLY A 154 -2.13 -25.36 -1.18
N ASN A 155 -2.97 -24.77 -0.34
CA ASN A 155 -4.12 -25.43 0.32
C ASN A 155 -5.37 -25.55 -0.59
N GLY A 156 -5.31 -25.01 -1.81
CA GLY A 156 -6.40 -25.01 -2.78
C GLY A 156 -7.32 -23.78 -2.73
N ASP A 157 -7.21 -22.92 -1.73
CA ASP A 157 -8.00 -21.70 -1.62
C ASP A 157 -7.66 -20.71 -2.74
N ILE A 158 -8.69 -20.07 -3.24
CA ILE A 158 -8.56 -18.98 -4.23
C ILE A 158 -8.73 -17.66 -3.51
N TRP A 159 -7.75 -16.79 -3.66
CA TRP A 159 -7.74 -15.46 -3.10
C TRP A 159 -7.77 -14.43 -4.22
N GLN A 160 -8.67 -13.47 -4.12
CA GLN A 160 -8.66 -12.26 -4.93
C GLN A 160 -7.87 -11.20 -4.17
N VAL A 161 -6.70 -10.85 -4.71
CA VAL A 161 -5.77 -9.89 -4.09
C VAL A 161 -5.83 -8.59 -4.86
N THR A 162 -6.05 -7.49 -4.17
CA THR A 162 -6.09 -6.14 -4.72
C THR A 162 -5.05 -5.28 -4.03
N VAL A 163 -4.14 -4.69 -4.77
CA VAL A 163 -3.22 -3.66 -4.28
C VAL A 163 -3.83 -2.30 -4.54
N GLU A 164 -4.23 -1.61 -3.47
CA GLU A 164 -4.82 -0.27 -3.55
C GLU A 164 -3.75 0.82 -3.67
N ARG A 165 -2.52 0.56 -3.18
CA ARG A 165 -1.40 1.51 -3.28
C ARG A 165 -0.05 0.81 -3.24
N LEU A 166 0.79 1.14 -4.21
CA LEU A 166 2.21 0.76 -4.26
C LEU A 166 3.10 1.93 -3.82
N GLN A 167 4.20 1.59 -3.19
CA GLN A 167 5.28 2.53 -2.87
C GLN A 167 6.63 1.91 -3.20
N THR A 168 7.60 2.77 -3.49
CA THR A 168 8.97 2.34 -3.80
C THR A 168 9.91 2.88 -2.72
N ARG A 169 10.82 2.03 -2.25
CA ARG A 169 11.88 2.40 -1.33
C ARG A 169 13.21 1.81 -1.82
N GLY A 170 14.07 2.66 -2.35
CA GLY A 170 15.31 2.21 -3.04
C GLY A 170 14.96 1.32 -4.24
N PRO A 171 15.57 0.13 -4.38
CA PRO A 171 15.28 -0.79 -5.48
C PRO A 171 14.02 -1.65 -5.25
N HIS A 172 13.39 -1.54 -4.10
CA HIS A 172 12.27 -2.38 -3.70
C HIS A 172 10.93 -1.65 -3.82
N GLN A 173 9.90 -2.38 -4.22
CA GLN A 173 8.53 -1.95 -4.22
C GLN A 173 7.76 -2.68 -3.12
N PHE A 174 6.77 -2.04 -2.52
CA PHE A 174 5.87 -2.68 -1.56
C PHE A 174 4.45 -2.14 -1.67
N ALA A 175 3.49 -2.99 -1.37
CA ALA A 175 2.08 -2.62 -1.30
C ALA A 175 1.81 -1.92 0.03
N SER A 176 1.75 -0.60 0.04
CA SER A 176 1.43 0.15 1.27
C SER A 176 -0.02 -0.01 1.70
N ARG A 177 -0.89 -0.44 0.79
CA ARG A 177 -2.28 -0.82 1.10
C ARG A 177 -2.72 -1.95 0.18
N LEU A 178 -3.21 -3.03 0.78
CA LEU A 178 -3.74 -4.17 0.06
C LEU A 178 -4.95 -4.79 0.76
N SER A 179 -5.76 -5.47 -0.01
CA SER A 179 -6.83 -6.33 0.48
C SER A 179 -6.81 -7.68 -0.24
N ALA A 180 -7.19 -8.73 0.47
CA ALA A 180 -7.32 -10.07 -0.07
C ALA A 180 -8.64 -10.69 0.40
N LEU A 181 -9.38 -11.28 -0.52
CA LEU A 181 -10.70 -11.88 -0.31
C LEU A 181 -10.69 -13.35 -0.69
N SER A 182 -11.21 -14.21 0.17
CA SER A 182 -11.49 -15.62 -0.13
C SER A 182 -12.75 -16.05 0.61
N GLY A 183 -13.79 -16.42 -0.12
CA GLY A 183 -15.10 -16.72 0.48
C GLY A 183 -15.64 -15.52 1.28
N ASP A 184 -15.92 -15.74 2.56
CA ASP A 184 -16.37 -14.72 3.51
C ASP A 184 -15.23 -14.10 4.34
N THR A 185 -13.98 -14.48 4.02
CA THR A 185 -12.77 -13.97 4.67
C THR A 185 -12.20 -12.79 3.90
N VAL A 186 -11.99 -11.68 4.59
CA VAL A 186 -11.30 -10.50 4.05
C VAL A 186 -10.14 -10.13 4.96
N VAL A 187 -8.94 -10.08 4.36
CA VAL A 187 -7.74 -9.55 5.00
C VAL A 187 -7.44 -8.20 4.39
N ARG A 188 -7.24 -7.17 5.22
CA ARG A 188 -6.76 -5.86 4.79
C ARG A 188 -5.50 -5.52 5.56
N LEU A 189 -4.52 -5.00 4.83
CA LEU A 189 -3.23 -4.61 5.40
C LEU A 189 -2.89 -3.20 4.93
N VAL A 190 -2.55 -2.35 5.88
CA VAL A 190 -1.99 -1.01 5.64
C VAL A 190 -0.59 -1.00 6.22
N ILE A 191 0.41 -0.86 5.38
CA ILE A 191 1.83 -0.85 5.76
C ILE A 191 2.27 0.60 5.89
N ASP A 192 2.61 0.98 7.10
CA ASP A 192 3.08 2.33 7.45
C ASP A 192 4.62 2.43 7.27
N GLU A 193 5.34 1.34 7.56
CA GLU A 193 6.79 1.24 7.40
C GLU A 193 7.17 -0.10 6.77
N TRP A 194 8.08 -0.08 5.80
CA TRP A 194 8.64 -1.28 5.18
C TRP A 194 10.14 -1.08 4.91
N GLN A 195 10.94 -2.11 5.16
CA GLN A 195 12.38 -2.07 4.97
C GLN A 195 12.91 -3.46 4.57
N ALA A 196 13.64 -3.54 3.45
CA ALA A 196 14.43 -4.72 3.09
C ALA A 196 15.60 -4.90 4.08
N GLN A 197 15.97 -6.15 4.34
CA GLN A 197 17.06 -6.53 5.22
C GLN A 197 18.21 -7.14 4.41
#